data_19398cd77a3420a96cb34f7ff9a7219d
#
_entry.id   19398cd77a3420a96cb34f7ff9a7219d
#
_cell.length_a   1.000
_cell.length_b   1.000
_cell.length_c   1.000
_cell.angle_alpha   90.00
_cell.angle_beta   90.00
_cell.angle_gamma   90.00
#
_symmetry.space_group_name_H-M   'P 1'
#
loop_
_entity.id
_entity.type
_entity.pdbx_description
1 polymer ?
#
loop_
_entity_poly.entity_id
_entity_poly.type
_entity_poly.pdbx_seq_one_letter_code
_entity_poly.pdbx_strand_id
1 'polypeptide(L)'
;MGKASRNKNKPDAVKVTKVANPDQGRSWFLPVMVAVTLIGAGAVGLLAVNRDSNSGERPLTSDHWHAAYGINVCGEWQDPILDTADPEGIHTHSDGVIHIHPFRTTAAGQNATVDAFFRATGSVLNDFGYQPGPNIPAADVLAADGCGGEPAVWQIAYWDNAIIAEGGAEPDQIITENLADFRFEGDIAAITFALLPVGEDVPPPPTIPQLSQLTDI
;
A
#
# COMPACT_ATOMS: atom_id res chain seq x y z
N MET A 1 23.15 -111.98 -23.73
CA MET A 1 23.90 -110.79 -24.18
C MET A 1 22.92 -109.63 -24.20
N GLY A 2 22.97 -108.85 -23.12
CA GLY A 2 22.09 -107.66 -22.96
C GLY A 2 22.90 -106.38 -23.17
N LYS A 3 22.43 -105.49 -24.07
CA LYS A 3 22.98 -104.19 -24.28
C LYS A 3 22.31 -103.17 -23.34
N ALA A 4 23.09 -102.57 -22.42
CA ALA A 4 22.62 -101.51 -21.57
C ALA A 4 22.50 -100.18 -22.39
N SER A 5 21.32 -99.61 -22.38
CA SER A 5 21.05 -98.28 -22.96
C SER A 5 21.40 -97.23 -21.92
N ARG A 6 22.33 -96.32 -22.26
CA ARG A 6 22.81 -95.22 -21.41
C ARG A 6 21.95 -93.97 -21.69
N ASN A 7 21.01 -93.69 -20.80
CA ASN A 7 20.21 -92.50 -20.84
C ASN A 7 21.05 -91.27 -20.40
N LYS A 8 21.28 -90.26 -21.27
CA LYS A 8 21.98 -88.98 -20.99
C LYS A 8 20.91 -87.93 -20.69
N ASN A 9 20.64 -87.78 -19.44
CA ASN A 9 19.88 -86.61 -19.02
C ASN A 9 20.79 -85.36 -19.13
N LYS A 10 20.43 -84.42 -20.03
CA LYS A 10 20.97 -83.05 -20.09
C LYS A 10 20.31 -82.24 -19.00
N PRO A 11 21.04 -81.50 -18.22
CA PRO A 11 20.45 -80.58 -17.27
C PRO A 11 19.82 -79.39 -18.04
N ASP A 12 18.57 -79.08 -17.74
CA ASP A 12 17.87 -77.91 -18.27
C ASP A 12 18.55 -76.63 -17.82
N ALA A 13 18.87 -75.74 -18.81
CA ALA A 13 19.46 -74.41 -18.53
C ALA A 13 18.41 -73.50 -17.81
N VAL A 14 18.70 -73.13 -16.60
CA VAL A 14 17.90 -72.19 -15.84
C VAL A 14 17.95 -70.86 -16.58
N LYS A 15 16.80 -70.43 -17.12
CA LYS A 15 16.61 -69.08 -17.67
C LYS A 15 16.67 -68.05 -16.52
N VAL A 16 17.81 -67.39 -16.40
CA VAL A 16 17.92 -66.21 -15.53
C VAL A 16 17.10 -65.09 -16.16
N THR A 17 15.92 -64.86 -15.60
CA THR A 17 15.14 -63.65 -15.91
C THR A 17 15.91 -62.43 -15.40
N LYS A 18 16.32 -61.55 -16.32
CA LYS A 18 16.88 -60.24 -15.96
C LYS A 18 15.82 -59.50 -15.13
N VAL A 19 16.12 -59.27 -13.87
CA VAL A 19 15.35 -58.37 -13.03
C VAL A 19 15.46 -56.98 -13.64
N ALA A 20 14.32 -56.41 -14.03
CA ALA A 20 14.27 -55.05 -14.54
C ALA A 20 14.77 -54.11 -13.48
N ASN A 21 15.76 -53.30 -13.85
CA ASN A 21 16.33 -52.27 -12.93
C ASN A 21 15.26 -51.20 -12.67
N PRO A 22 14.77 -51.01 -11.43
CA PRO A 22 13.69 -50.06 -11.14
C PRO A 22 14.08 -48.60 -11.34
N ASP A 23 15.36 -48.27 -11.63
CA ASP A 23 15.86 -46.91 -11.72
C ASP A 23 15.71 -46.23 -13.08
N GLN A 24 15.21 -46.89 -14.14
CA GLN A 24 15.08 -46.24 -15.45
C GLN A 24 13.85 -45.31 -15.62
N GLY A 25 12.96 -45.22 -14.62
CA GLY A 25 11.77 -44.35 -14.67
C GLY A 25 11.92 -42.95 -14.05
N ARG A 26 13.09 -42.64 -13.47
CA ARG A 26 13.21 -41.48 -12.57
C ARG A 26 14.06 -40.32 -13.10
N SER A 27 14.42 -40.31 -14.37
CA SER A 27 15.33 -39.30 -14.94
C SER A 27 14.74 -37.88 -15.02
N TRP A 28 13.42 -37.72 -14.96
CA TRP A 28 12.76 -36.42 -15.05
C TRP A 28 12.54 -35.73 -13.66
N PHE A 29 12.53 -36.47 -12.58
CA PHE A 29 12.24 -35.96 -11.23
C PHE A 29 13.30 -34.94 -10.78
N LEU A 30 14.57 -35.26 -10.97
CA LEU A 30 15.65 -34.37 -10.55
C LEU A 30 15.63 -33.00 -11.29
N PRO A 31 15.52 -32.94 -12.64
CA PRO A 31 15.44 -31.65 -13.32
C PRO A 31 14.17 -30.86 -12.99
N VAL A 32 13.03 -31.51 -12.74
CA VAL A 32 11.82 -30.82 -12.31
C VAL A 32 11.98 -30.23 -10.91
N MET A 33 12.56 -30.96 -9.96
CA MET A 33 12.82 -30.45 -8.61
C MET A 33 13.80 -29.26 -8.65
N VAL A 34 14.86 -29.35 -9.46
CA VAL A 34 15.79 -28.23 -9.64
C VAL A 34 15.09 -27.01 -10.24
N ALA A 35 14.27 -27.20 -11.26
CA ALA A 35 13.52 -26.11 -11.89
C ALA A 35 12.54 -25.44 -10.89
N VAL A 36 11.78 -26.21 -10.12
CA VAL A 36 10.85 -25.69 -9.10
C VAL A 36 11.61 -24.92 -8.01
N THR A 37 12.75 -25.44 -7.56
CA THR A 37 13.58 -24.77 -6.56
C THR A 37 14.15 -23.45 -7.09
N LEU A 38 14.63 -23.41 -8.33
CA LEU A 38 15.16 -22.19 -8.95
C LEU A 38 14.06 -21.15 -9.19
N ILE A 39 12.88 -21.57 -9.67
CA ILE A 39 11.72 -20.68 -9.83
C ILE A 39 11.27 -20.14 -8.47
N GLY A 40 11.17 -20.99 -7.45
CA GLY A 40 10.81 -20.59 -6.10
C GLY A 40 11.82 -19.61 -5.49
N ALA A 41 13.11 -19.90 -5.60
CA ALA A 41 14.18 -19.01 -5.14
C ALA A 41 14.21 -17.68 -5.92
N GLY A 42 13.96 -17.72 -7.22
CA GLY A 42 13.85 -16.52 -8.07
C GLY A 42 12.64 -15.66 -7.68
N ALA A 43 11.49 -16.28 -7.43
CA ALA A 43 10.29 -15.56 -6.97
C ALA A 43 10.50 -14.92 -5.58
N VAL A 44 11.09 -15.64 -4.63
CA VAL A 44 11.43 -15.10 -3.31
C VAL A 44 12.46 -13.96 -3.44
N GLY A 45 13.47 -14.10 -4.30
CA GLY A 45 14.46 -13.05 -4.56
C GLY A 45 13.82 -11.79 -5.15
N LEU A 46 12.92 -11.92 -6.12
CA LEU A 46 12.17 -10.79 -6.69
C LEU A 46 11.28 -10.11 -5.66
N LEU A 47 10.58 -10.88 -4.81
CA LEU A 47 9.77 -10.32 -3.74
C LEU A 47 10.62 -9.61 -2.68
N ALA A 48 11.81 -10.14 -2.36
CA ALA A 48 12.74 -9.51 -1.43
C ALA A 48 13.31 -8.19 -1.99
N VAL A 49 13.71 -8.16 -3.26
CA VAL A 49 14.20 -6.94 -3.92
C VAL A 49 13.11 -5.88 -4.01
N ASN A 50 11.86 -6.24 -4.35
CA ASN A 50 10.75 -5.29 -4.34
C ASN A 50 10.39 -4.80 -2.93
N ARG A 51 10.65 -5.59 -1.90
CA ARG A 51 10.44 -5.18 -0.51
C ARG A 51 11.49 -4.17 -0.04
N ASP A 52 12.73 -4.32 -0.50
CA ASP A 52 13.84 -3.43 -0.14
C ASP A 52 13.90 -2.15 -0.99
N SER A 53 13.16 -2.06 -2.11
CA SER A 53 13.13 -0.84 -2.93
C SER A 53 12.48 0.36 -2.23
N ASN A 54 11.75 0.14 -1.12
CA ASN A 54 11.24 1.21 -0.25
C ASN A 54 12.24 1.62 0.85
N SER A 55 13.41 1.03 0.93
CA SER A 55 14.37 1.24 2.04
C SER A 55 15.21 2.52 1.93
N GLY A 56 14.73 3.55 1.29
CA GLY A 56 15.42 4.84 1.16
C GLY A 56 14.50 6.02 0.91
N GLU A 57 13.23 5.78 0.61
CA GLU A 57 12.25 6.86 0.42
C GLU A 57 11.63 7.28 1.74
N ARG A 58 11.49 8.58 1.91
CA ARG A 58 10.86 9.15 3.11
C ARG A 58 9.33 9.16 2.97
N PRO A 59 8.58 9.12 4.11
CA PRO A 59 9.10 9.01 5.48
C PRO A 59 9.63 7.61 5.79
N LEU A 60 10.77 7.54 6.46
CA LEU A 60 11.31 6.30 7.02
C LEU A 60 10.54 5.92 8.29
N THR A 61 10.72 4.68 8.78
CA THR A 61 10.16 4.28 10.08
C THR A 61 10.79 4.99 11.28
N SER A 62 11.80 5.82 11.07
CA SER A 62 12.42 6.68 12.07
C SER A 62 12.04 8.15 11.95
N ASP A 63 11.31 8.51 10.91
CA ASP A 63 10.88 9.88 10.70
C ASP A 63 9.62 10.17 11.53
N HIS A 64 9.48 11.45 11.94
CA HIS A 64 8.33 11.96 12.62
C HIS A 64 7.96 13.29 11.96
N TRP A 65 6.92 13.28 11.15
CA TRP A 65 6.46 14.41 10.35
C TRP A 65 5.05 14.80 10.75
N HIS A 66 4.70 16.04 10.46
CA HIS A 66 3.37 16.59 10.67
C HIS A 66 2.89 17.31 9.42
N ALA A 67 1.60 17.18 9.13
CA ALA A 67 0.96 17.97 8.09
C ALA A 67 -0.39 18.50 8.59
N ALA A 68 -0.59 19.82 8.52
CA ALA A 68 -1.92 20.36 8.75
C ALA A 68 -2.86 19.93 7.65
N TYR A 69 -4.09 19.51 7.99
CA TYR A 69 -5.06 19.14 6.98
C TYR A 69 -6.43 19.76 7.22
N GLY A 70 -7.19 19.87 6.14
CA GLY A 70 -8.61 20.20 6.18
C GLY A 70 -9.38 19.45 5.09
N ILE A 71 -10.67 19.22 5.35
CA ILE A 71 -11.61 18.71 4.37
C ILE A 71 -12.57 19.84 4.03
N ASN A 72 -12.61 20.25 2.76
CA ASN A 72 -13.46 21.32 2.25
C ASN A 72 -14.49 20.73 1.28
N VAL A 73 -15.75 20.92 1.58
CA VAL A 73 -16.85 20.47 0.70
C VAL A 73 -17.63 21.67 0.24
N CYS A 74 -17.53 22.00 -1.05
CA CYS A 74 -18.25 23.11 -1.66
C CYS A 74 -18.05 24.46 -0.94
N GLY A 75 -16.82 24.73 -0.49
CA GLY A 75 -16.47 25.95 0.26
C GLY A 75 -16.65 25.86 1.78
N GLU A 76 -17.27 24.80 2.29
CA GLU A 76 -17.52 24.61 3.72
C GLU A 76 -16.50 23.65 4.34
N TRP A 77 -15.81 24.09 5.39
CA TRP A 77 -14.88 23.27 6.12
C TRP A 77 -15.61 22.25 7.00
N GLN A 78 -15.16 21.02 6.92
CA GLN A 78 -15.63 19.95 7.80
C GLN A 78 -14.83 19.95 9.10
N ASP A 79 -15.43 19.42 10.17
CA ASP A 79 -14.74 19.23 11.44
C ASP A 79 -13.56 18.26 11.23
N PRO A 80 -12.44 18.43 11.97
CA PRO A 80 -11.34 17.48 11.93
C PRO A 80 -11.79 16.07 12.26
N ILE A 81 -11.18 15.08 11.61
CA ILE A 81 -11.43 13.67 11.89
C ILE A 81 -11.08 13.39 13.36
N LEU A 82 -11.97 12.68 14.04
CA LEU A 82 -11.77 12.34 15.45
C LEU A 82 -10.57 11.40 15.64
N ASP A 83 -9.99 11.47 16.81
CA ASP A 83 -8.92 10.56 17.24
C ASP A 83 -9.32 9.09 17.06
N THR A 84 -8.45 8.33 16.46
CA THR A 84 -8.68 6.93 16.12
C THR A 84 -7.48 6.08 16.51
N ALA A 85 -7.65 4.76 16.46
CA ALA A 85 -6.54 3.84 16.65
C ALA A 85 -5.45 4.08 15.59
N ASP A 86 -4.19 4.02 16.03
CA ASP A 86 -3.03 4.12 15.15
C ASP A 86 -2.46 2.72 14.84
N PRO A 87 -2.87 2.08 13.75
CA PRO A 87 -2.40 0.75 13.41
C PRO A 87 -1.00 0.73 12.80
N GLU A 88 -0.55 1.83 12.17
CA GLU A 88 0.65 1.84 11.32
C GLU A 88 1.55 3.08 11.49
N GLY A 89 1.11 4.10 12.24
CA GLY A 89 1.85 5.33 12.49
C GLY A 89 1.51 6.47 11.55
N ILE A 90 0.31 6.48 10.96
CA ILE A 90 -0.24 7.63 10.21
C ILE A 90 -1.65 7.86 10.73
N HIS A 91 -1.86 8.92 11.52
CA HIS A 91 -3.11 9.14 12.26
C HIS A 91 -3.35 10.63 12.58
N THR A 92 -4.40 10.93 13.32
CA THR A 92 -4.73 12.28 13.82
C THR A 92 -5.27 12.21 15.25
N HIS A 93 -5.12 13.29 16.01
CA HIS A 93 -5.63 13.45 17.39
C HIS A 93 -6.82 14.40 17.49
N SER A 94 -7.63 14.52 16.45
CA SER A 94 -8.76 15.47 16.37
C SER A 94 -8.33 16.95 16.35
N ASP A 95 -7.09 17.19 16.08
CA ASP A 95 -6.44 18.51 16.07
C ASP A 95 -6.31 19.12 14.68
N GLY A 96 -6.69 18.36 13.63
CA GLY A 96 -6.52 18.80 12.25
C GLY A 96 -5.08 18.66 11.74
N VAL A 97 -4.29 17.82 12.42
CA VAL A 97 -2.92 17.48 12.01
C VAL A 97 -2.85 15.99 11.69
N ILE A 98 -2.19 15.65 10.61
CA ILE A 98 -1.77 14.28 10.31
C ILE A 98 -0.40 14.08 10.97
N HIS A 99 -0.31 13.12 11.88
CA HIS A 99 0.93 12.66 12.49
C HIS A 99 1.47 11.50 11.66
N ILE A 100 2.70 11.60 11.19
CA ILE A 100 3.32 10.65 10.25
C ILE A 100 4.62 10.15 10.87
N HIS A 101 4.54 9.09 11.65
CA HIS A 101 5.67 8.40 12.26
C HIS A 101 5.57 6.89 12.03
N PRO A 102 5.67 6.43 10.78
CA PRO A 102 5.41 5.04 10.43
C PRO A 102 6.33 4.11 11.21
N PHE A 103 5.76 3.13 11.90
CA PHE A 103 6.52 2.09 12.60
C PHE A 103 6.51 0.75 11.86
N ARG A 104 5.93 0.73 10.66
CA ARG A 104 5.92 -0.42 9.74
C ARG A 104 6.28 0.03 8.33
N THR A 105 6.95 -0.84 7.60
CA THR A 105 7.27 -0.61 6.18
C THR A 105 6.02 -0.54 5.28
N THR A 106 4.88 -1.06 5.75
CA THR A 106 3.57 -0.98 5.06
C THR A 106 2.97 0.42 5.07
N ALA A 107 3.50 1.34 5.87
CA ALA A 107 3.09 2.74 5.94
C ALA A 107 4.26 3.71 5.77
N ALA A 108 5.46 3.24 5.40
CA ALA A 108 6.66 4.04 5.20
C ALA A 108 7.01 4.18 3.71
N GLY A 109 7.76 5.20 3.36
CA GLY A 109 8.21 5.45 2.01
C GLY A 109 7.05 5.62 1.03
N GLN A 110 7.02 4.83 -0.03
CA GLN A 110 5.95 4.85 -1.04
C GLN A 110 4.58 4.46 -0.49
N ASN A 111 4.50 3.84 0.68
CA ASN A 111 3.26 3.43 1.31
C ASN A 111 2.68 4.48 2.28
N ALA A 112 3.41 5.58 2.51
CA ALA A 112 2.93 6.70 3.33
C ALA A 112 1.98 7.57 2.50
N THR A 113 0.76 7.09 2.29
CA THR A 113 -0.22 7.66 1.37
C THR A 113 -1.44 8.20 2.08
N VAL A 114 -2.22 8.98 1.35
CA VAL A 114 -3.55 9.44 1.77
C VAL A 114 -4.46 8.26 2.11
N ASP A 115 -4.41 7.15 1.34
CA ASP A 115 -5.14 5.92 1.69
C ASP A 115 -4.74 5.37 3.07
N ALA A 116 -3.44 5.38 3.39
CA ALA A 116 -2.98 4.91 4.70
C ALA A 116 -3.58 5.75 5.85
N PHE A 117 -3.65 7.07 5.69
CA PHE A 117 -4.27 7.99 6.67
C PHE A 117 -5.77 7.73 6.79
N PHE A 118 -6.52 7.77 5.69
CA PHE A 118 -7.97 7.58 5.75
C PHE A 118 -8.34 6.19 6.25
N ARG A 119 -7.61 5.16 5.86
CA ARG A 119 -7.81 3.80 6.36
C ARG A 119 -7.57 3.69 7.88
N ALA A 120 -6.58 4.38 8.43
CA ALA A 120 -6.34 4.42 9.87
C ALA A 120 -7.52 5.05 10.62
N THR A 121 -8.19 6.02 10.03
CA THR A 121 -9.39 6.67 10.60
C THR A 121 -10.69 5.87 10.35
N GLY A 122 -10.61 4.77 9.61
CA GLY A 122 -11.78 4.00 9.17
C GLY A 122 -12.60 4.69 8.08
N SER A 123 -12.05 5.77 7.49
CA SER A 123 -12.66 6.51 6.40
C SER A 123 -12.08 6.07 5.04
N VAL A 124 -12.69 6.53 3.96
CA VAL A 124 -12.18 6.35 2.59
C VAL A 124 -12.25 7.68 1.87
N LEU A 125 -11.16 8.07 1.22
CA LEU A 125 -11.14 9.14 0.24
C LEU A 125 -10.57 8.60 -1.08
N ASN A 126 -11.26 8.87 -2.17
CA ASN A 126 -10.81 8.57 -3.53
C ASN A 126 -11.40 9.58 -4.52
N ASP A 127 -11.14 9.40 -5.81
CA ASP A 127 -11.57 10.30 -6.88
C ASP A 127 -13.11 10.43 -6.98
N PHE A 128 -13.86 9.46 -6.42
CA PHE A 128 -15.31 9.43 -6.50
C PHE A 128 -16.01 9.99 -5.28
N GLY A 129 -15.35 10.03 -4.12
CA GLY A 129 -16.00 10.48 -2.91
C GLY A 129 -15.19 10.34 -1.64
N TYR A 130 -15.74 10.95 -0.59
CA TYR A 130 -15.34 10.80 0.79
C TYR A 130 -16.41 10.04 1.56
N GLN A 131 -16.02 8.95 2.21
CA GLN A 131 -16.86 8.17 3.11
C GLN A 131 -16.28 8.28 4.52
N PRO A 132 -16.94 9.00 5.41
CA PRO A 132 -16.52 9.12 6.80
C PRO A 132 -16.51 7.77 7.50
N GLY A 133 -15.55 7.57 8.42
CA GLY A 133 -15.51 6.38 9.26
C GLY A 133 -16.70 6.31 10.23
N PRO A 134 -16.93 5.16 10.87
CA PRO A 134 -18.12 4.88 11.66
C PRO A 134 -18.29 5.78 12.90
N ASN A 135 -17.22 6.44 13.34
CA ASN A 135 -17.22 7.35 14.48
C ASN A 135 -17.31 8.83 14.07
N ILE A 136 -17.40 9.13 12.78
CA ILE A 136 -17.46 10.49 12.27
C ILE A 136 -18.92 10.78 11.92
N PRO A 137 -19.58 11.77 12.58
CA PRO A 137 -21.00 12.07 12.36
C PRO A 137 -21.20 12.92 11.08
N ALA A 138 -20.72 12.41 9.95
CA ALA A 138 -20.87 13.05 8.64
C ALA A 138 -21.46 12.03 7.65
N ALA A 139 -22.10 12.53 6.61
CA ALA A 139 -22.62 11.71 5.52
C ALA A 139 -21.54 11.48 4.46
N ASP A 140 -21.71 10.44 3.64
CA ASP A 140 -20.91 10.25 2.45
C ASP A 140 -21.05 11.46 1.51
N VAL A 141 -19.95 11.89 0.90
CA VAL A 141 -19.90 13.02 -0.03
C VAL A 141 -19.35 12.53 -1.36
N LEU A 142 -20.19 12.47 -2.37
CA LEU A 142 -19.83 11.96 -3.69
C LEU A 142 -19.51 13.11 -4.65
N ALA A 143 -18.50 12.93 -5.50
CA ALA A 143 -18.19 13.89 -6.56
C ALA A 143 -19.40 14.12 -7.51
N ALA A 144 -20.21 13.07 -7.70
CA ALA A 144 -21.42 13.14 -8.54
C ALA A 144 -22.51 14.06 -7.98
N ASP A 145 -22.48 14.41 -6.70
CA ASP A 145 -23.45 15.33 -6.08
C ASP A 145 -23.21 16.78 -6.51
N GLY A 146 -21.97 17.11 -6.92
CA GLY A 146 -21.57 18.45 -7.31
C GLY A 146 -21.65 19.47 -6.18
N CYS A 147 -21.48 20.74 -6.52
CA CYS A 147 -21.60 21.86 -5.59
C CYS A 147 -22.67 22.84 -6.09
N GLY A 148 -23.79 22.90 -5.37
CA GLY A 148 -24.87 23.85 -5.71
C GLY A 148 -25.48 23.65 -7.11
N GLY A 149 -25.36 22.47 -7.70
CA GLY A 149 -25.79 22.14 -9.05
C GLY A 149 -24.69 22.27 -10.11
N GLU A 150 -23.49 22.72 -9.75
CA GLU A 150 -22.32 22.75 -10.62
C GLU A 150 -21.53 21.44 -10.47
N PRO A 151 -20.96 20.91 -11.57
CA PRO A 151 -20.06 19.77 -11.50
C PRO A 151 -18.85 20.07 -10.63
N ALA A 152 -18.52 19.16 -9.72
CA ALA A 152 -17.37 19.27 -8.83
C ALA A 152 -16.51 18.02 -8.88
N VAL A 153 -15.24 18.17 -8.49
CA VAL A 153 -14.28 17.07 -8.42
C VAL A 153 -13.60 17.07 -7.07
N TRP A 154 -13.32 15.88 -6.56
CA TRP A 154 -12.40 15.74 -5.43
C TRP A 154 -10.98 16.02 -5.91
N GLN A 155 -10.24 16.79 -5.12
CA GLN A 155 -8.86 17.16 -5.40
C GLN A 155 -8.09 17.33 -4.11
N ILE A 156 -6.77 17.18 -4.19
CA ILE A 156 -5.84 17.48 -3.11
C ILE A 156 -5.03 18.69 -3.51
N ALA A 157 -5.03 19.72 -2.68
CA ALA A 157 -4.04 20.78 -2.75
C ALA A 157 -2.98 20.52 -1.69
N TYR A 158 -1.72 20.54 -2.09
CA TYR A 158 -0.56 20.26 -1.24
C TYR A 158 0.41 21.42 -1.27
N TRP A 159 0.88 21.82 -0.10
CA TRP A 159 1.93 22.80 0.11
C TRP A 159 3.07 22.14 0.88
N ASP A 160 4.27 22.20 0.33
CA ASP A 160 5.49 21.68 1.01
C ASP A 160 5.78 22.38 2.34
N ASN A 161 5.24 23.58 2.53
CA ASN A 161 5.44 24.38 3.72
C ASN A 161 4.15 25.08 4.17
N ALA A 162 3.62 24.63 5.30
CA ALA A 162 2.38 25.17 5.87
C ALA A 162 2.45 26.67 6.20
N ILE A 163 3.62 27.19 6.62
CA ILE A 163 3.77 28.62 6.95
C ILE A 163 3.63 29.48 5.70
N ILE A 164 4.13 29.00 4.57
CA ILE A 164 4.01 29.71 3.29
C ILE A 164 2.56 29.64 2.80
N ALA A 165 1.89 28.50 2.97
CA ALA A 165 0.47 28.32 2.68
C ALA A 165 -0.41 29.28 3.50
N GLU A 166 -0.16 29.43 4.81
CA GLU A 166 -0.86 30.40 5.68
C GLU A 166 -0.69 31.83 5.20
N GLY A 167 0.47 32.15 4.61
CA GLY A 167 0.76 33.44 3.98
C GLY A 167 0.02 33.70 2.66
N GLY A 168 -0.78 32.76 2.16
CA GLY A 168 -1.57 32.88 0.94
C GLY A 168 -0.82 32.46 -0.33
N ALA A 169 0.22 31.64 -0.22
CA ALA A 169 0.86 31.06 -1.39
C ALA A 169 -0.03 30.03 -2.08
N GLU A 170 0.09 29.95 -3.39
CA GLU A 170 -0.53 28.89 -4.19
C GLU A 170 0.01 27.52 -3.76
N PRO A 171 -0.77 26.45 -3.92
CA PRO A 171 -0.30 25.09 -3.65
C PRO A 171 0.84 24.70 -4.60
N ASP A 172 1.80 23.94 -4.07
CA ASP A 172 2.89 23.38 -4.87
C ASP A 172 2.38 22.31 -5.84
N GLN A 173 1.31 21.61 -5.44
CA GLN A 173 0.67 20.57 -6.26
C GLN A 173 -0.85 20.58 -6.11
N ILE A 174 -1.56 20.38 -7.23
CA ILE A 174 -2.98 20.04 -7.26
C ILE A 174 -3.13 18.66 -7.91
N ILE A 175 -3.69 17.73 -7.15
CA ILE A 175 -3.90 16.35 -7.57
C ILE A 175 -5.42 16.14 -7.77
N THR A 176 -5.84 15.66 -8.94
CA THR A 176 -7.26 15.46 -9.30
C THR A 176 -7.59 14.02 -9.67
N GLU A 177 -6.60 13.14 -9.71
CA GLU A 177 -6.75 11.73 -10.05
C GLU A 177 -5.85 10.88 -9.14
N ASN A 178 -6.31 9.66 -8.81
CA ASN A 178 -5.59 8.72 -7.93
C ASN A 178 -5.29 9.32 -6.55
N LEU A 179 -6.25 10.05 -5.99
CA LEU A 179 -6.08 10.78 -4.73
C LEU A 179 -5.61 9.89 -3.58
N ALA A 180 -6.11 8.67 -3.52
CA ALA A 180 -5.74 7.69 -2.50
C ALA A 180 -4.23 7.35 -2.51
N ASP A 181 -3.60 7.40 -3.68
CA ASP A 181 -2.20 7.07 -3.88
C ASP A 181 -1.25 8.26 -3.64
N PHE A 182 -1.80 9.49 -3.43
CA PHE A 182 -0.96 10.64 -3.13
C PHE A 182 -0.16 10.40 -1.86
N ARG A 183 1.15 10.65 -1.95
CA ARG A 183 2.11 10.35 -0.90
C ARG A 183 2.45 11.62 -0.09
N PHE A 184 2.61 11.46 1.21
CA PHE A 184 3.17 12.51 2.05
C PHE A 184 4.67 12.70 1.71
N GLU A 185 5.05 13.93 1.38
CA GLU A 185 6.36 14.23 0.80
C GLU A 185 7.31 14.97 1.74
N GLY A 186 6.79 15.61 2.81
CA GLY A 186 7.60 16.40 3.73
C GLY A 186 6.97 16.63 5.08
N ASP A 187 7.80 17.13 5.98
CA ASP A 187 7.39 17.58 7.31
C ASP A 187 6.90 19.05 7.26
N ILE A 188 6.01 19.43 8.20
CA ILE A 188 5.41 20.78 8.28
C ILE A 188 4.69 21.16 6.97
N ALA A 189 4.05 20.21 6.34
CA ALA A 189 3.25 20.42 5.14
C ALA A 189 1.82 20.90 5.45
N ALA A 190 1.11 21.38 4.43
CA ALA A 190 -0.32 21.65 4.50
C ALA A 190 -1.06 20.90 3.38
N ILE A 191 -2.23 20.37 3.68
CA ILE A 191 -3.01 19.56 2.74
C ILE A 191 -4.50 19.91 2.84
N THR A 192 -5.11 20.26 1.73
CA THR A 192 -6.57 20.37 1.66
C THR A 192 -7.14 19.27 0.77
N PHE A 193 -8.03 18.46 1.33
CA PHE A 193 -8.88 17.54 0.60
C PHE A 193 -10.17 18.26 0.23
N ALA A 194 -10.40 18.57 -1.03
CA ALA A 194 -11.48 19.46 -1.45
C ALA A 194 -12.40 18.81 -2.47
N LEU A 195 -13.72 18.95 -2.28
CA LEU A 195 -14.72 18.83 -3.33
C LEU A 195 -15.11 20.24 -3.75
N LEU A 196 -14.66 20.68 -4.91
CA LEU A 196 -14.93 22.01 -5.46
C LEU A 196 -15.26 21.94 -6.94
N PRO A 197 -15.97 22.92 -7.52
CA PRO A 197 -16.11 23.09 -8.95
C PRO A 197 -14.76 23.11 -9.66
N VAL A 198 -14.72 22.59 -10.87
CA VAL A 198 -13.50 22.53 -11.67
C VAL A 198 -12.96 23.93 -11.94
N GLY A 199 -11.73 24.20 -11.54
CA GLY A 199 -11.03 25.47 -11.74
C GLY A 199 -11.23 26.49 -10.62
N GLU A 200 -11.90 26.14 -9.55
CA GLU A 200 -11.86 26.94 -8.31
C GLU A 200 -10.56 26.73 -7.54
N ASP A 201 -10.07 27.82 -6.94
CA ASP A 201 -8.88 27.78 -6.11
C ASP A 201 -9.16 27.01 -4.81
N VAL A 202 -8.25 26.11 -4.44
CA VAL A 202 -8.34 25.37 -3.18
C VAL A 202 -7.67 26.17 -2.07
N PRO A 203 -8.41 26.57 -1.03
CA PRO A 203 -7.82 27.31 0.08
C PRO A 203 -6.93 26.41 0.97
N PRO A 204 -5.90 26.98 1.62
CA PRO A 204 -5.10 26.24 2.59
C PRO A 204 -5.93 25.84 3.81
N PRO A 205 -5.59 24.75 4.52
CA PRO A 205 -6.39 24.26 5.63
C PRO A 205 -6.36 25.22 6.82
N PRO A 206 -7.49 25.45 7.51
CA PRO A 206 -7.57 26.37 8.64
C PRO A 206 -6.83 25.86 9.88
N THR A 207 -6.33 24.64 9.86
CA THR A 207 -5.66 23.95 10.95
C THR A 207 -4.14 24.20 10.99
N ILE A 208 -3.58 24.95 10.05
CA ILE A 208 -2.15 25.28 10.02
C ILE A 208 -1.64 25.81 11.37
N PRO A 209 -2.33 26.71 12.09
CA PRO A 209 -1.87 27.19 13.39
C PRO A 209 -1.69 26.09 14.45
N GLN A 210 -2.31 24.93 14.29
CA GLN A 210 -2.16 23.80 15.22
C GLN A 210 -0.75 23.21 15.20
N LEU A 211 -0.06 23.26 14.05
CA LEU A 211 1.32 22.80 13.96
C LEU A 211 2.24 23.51 14.98
N SER A 212 2.03 24.78 15.23
CA SER A 212 2.83 25.54 16.21
C SER A 212 2.56 25.17 17.68
N GLN A 213 1.54 24.38 17.94
CA GLN A 213 1.14 23.94 19.29
C GLN A 213 1.66 22.54 19.63
N LEU A 214 2.22 21.83 18.64
CA LEU A 214 2.80 20.52 18.86
C LEU A 214 4.07 20.66 19.71
N THR A 215 4.25 19.72 20.63
CA THR A 215 5.39 19.71 21.57
C THR A 215 6.51 18.77 21.16
N ASP A 216 6.28 18.01 20.10
CA ASP A 216 7.14 16.95 19.58
C ASP A 216 7.71 17.24 18.18
N ILE A 217 7.73 18.55 17.82
CA ILE A 217 8.33 19.04 16.56
C ILE A 217 9.84 19.19 16.72
#